data_17ce52914ebf76cdca33d6ec09b7c4fd
#
_entry.id   17ce52914ebf76cdca33d6ec09b7c4fd
#
_cell.length_a   1.000
_cell.length_b   1.000
_cell.length_c   1.000
_cell.angle_alpha   90.00
_cell.angle_beta   90.00
_cell.angle_gamma   90.00
#
_symmetry.space_group_name_H-M   'P 1'
#
loop_
_entity.id
_entity.type
_entity.pdbx_description
1 polymer ?
#
loop_
_entity_poly.entity_id
_entity_poly.type
_entity_poly.pdbx_seq_one_letter_code
_entity_poly.pdbx_strand_id
1 'polypeptide(L)'
;GQENFVAELIWEGANKNDARQIGTVHEYVIVYAGNRDALPREWSLKKEGTEPVLAEVERLKKKHESDYDTASKELGAWFRAMKATPSFMLRRFRYVDSRGAYKEDDPTAPGGRKFDLIHPESGDVIPLRKNRGWGFDQDEFNRLVEEKRISFITETSIMVRRYLHETDSITPPSVYYQPARSASERLSKLMNGNVFEFPKDETVINKYNEIATDAADAECIVLDFFAGSGTTAHAVMRQNAEDGGTRQFILVQIPQPID
;
A
#
# COMPACT_ATOMS: atom_id res chain seq x y z
N GLY A 1 -11.06 -10.72 -25.45
CA GLY A 1 -10.45 -12.00 -25.65
C GLY A 1 -9.36 -12.28 -24.64
N GLN A 2 -8.71 -13.42 -24.77
CA GLN A 2 -7.68 -13.86 -23.81
C GLN A 2 -6.45 -12.91 -23.77
N GLU A 3 -6.18 -12.21 -24.86
CA GLU A 3 -5.12 -11.20 -24.99
C GLU A 3 -5.32 -10.00 -24.05
N ASN A 4 -6.54 -9.71 -23.67
CA ASN A 4 -6.89 -8.60 -22.78
C ASN A 4 -7.03 -9.00 -21.30
N PHE A 5 -6.73 -10.25 -20.96
CA PHE A 5 -6.66 -10.68 -19.55
C PHE A 5 -5.51 -9.98 -18.83
N VAL A 6 -5.83 -9.40 -17.68
CA VAL A 6 -4.85 -8.67 -16.86
C VAL A 6 -4.45 -9.48 -15.64
N ALA A 7 -5.41 -9.86 -14.80
CA ALA A 7 -5.15 -10.56 -13.55
C ALA A 7 -6.38 -11.32 -13.04
N GLU A 8 -6.13 -12.28 -12.17
CA GLU A 8 -7.09 -12.88 -11.27
C GLU A 8 -6.78 -12.45 -9.85
N LEU A 9 -7.75 -11.83 -9.19
CA LEU A 9 -7.63 -11.39 -7.82
C LEU A 9 -8.45 -12.32 -6.92
N ILE A 10 -7.95 -12.57 -5.73
CA ILE A 10 -8.60 -13.37 -4.70
C ILE A 10 -9.02 -12.45 -3.57
N TRP A 11 -10.31 -12.44 -3.27
CA TRP A 11 -10.84 -11.77 -2.11
C TRP A 11 -11.24 -12.79 -1.05
N GLU A 12 -10.46 -12.89 0.01
CA GLU A 12 -10.75 -13.73 1.16
C GLU A 12 -11.61 -12.95 2.16
N GLY A 13 -12.89 -13.31 2.26
CA GLY A 13 -13.89 -12.55 3.03
C GLY A 13 -14.72 -13.34 4.02
N ALA A 14 -14.71 -14.67 3.94
CA ALA A 14 -15.61 -15.51 4.76
C ALA A 14 -14.87 -16.67 5.43
N ASN A 15 -15.21 -16.92 6.69
CA ASN A 15 -14.95 -18.20 7.35
C ASN A 15 -16.23 -19.04 7.31
N LYS A 16 -16.26 -20.10 6.47
CA LYS A 16 -17.37 -21.07 6.44
C LYS A 16 -16.93 -22.31 7.21
N ASN A 17 -17.56 -22.54 8.37
CA ASN A 17 -17.24 -23.66 9.27
C ASN A 17 -18.11 -24.90 9.02
N ASP A 18 -19.06 -24.84 8.09
CA ASP A 18 -20.07 -25.86 7.81
C ASP A 18 -19.74 -26.75 6.60
N ALA A 19 -18.62 -26.54 5.95
CA ALA A 19 -18.17 -27.40 4.87
C ALA A 19 -17.63 -28.73 5.41
N ARG A 20 -18.08 -29.85 4.85
CA ARG A 20 -17.66 -31.20 5.29
C ARG A 20 -16.26 -31.61 4.84
N GLN A 21 -15.71 -31.01 3.80
CA GLN A 21 -14.40 -31.33 3.24
C GLN A 21 -13.53 -30.08 3.14
N ILE A 22 -13.77 -29.21 2.16
CA ILE A 22 -13.04 -27.96 1.92
C ILE A 22 -14.04 -26.82 1.84
N GLY A 23 -13.92 -25.84 2.74
CA GLY A 23 -14.72 -24.63 2.73
C GLY A 23 -14.14 -23.62 1.75
N THR A 24 -14.97 -23.10 0.84
CA THR A 24 -14.59 -21.95 0.00
C THR A 24 -14.74 -20.69 0.83
N VAL A 25 -13.61 -20.01 1.10
CA VAL A 25 -13.55 -18.81 1.96
C VAL A 25 -13.22 -17.54 1.17
N HIS A 26 -13.15 -17.64 -0.15
CA HIS A 26 -12.75 -16.56 -1.04
C HIS A 26 -13.66 -16.45 -2.28
N GLU A 27 -13.56 -15.30 -2.92
CA GLU A 27 -14.17 -15.02 -4.23
C GLU A 27 -13.06 -14.65 -5.21
N TYR A 28 -13.28 -14.94 -6.50
CA TYR A 28 -12.39 -14.53 -7.58
C TYR A 28 -12.93 -13.27 -8.23
N VAL A 29 -12.04 -12.32 -8.52
CA VAL A 29 -12.32 -11.14 -9.34
C VAL A 29 -11.42 -11.20 -10.57
N ILE A 30 -12.02 -11.39 -11.72
CA ILE A 30 -11.30 -11.50 -12.99
C ILE A 30 -11.21 -10.13 -13.62
N VAL A 31 -9.99 -9.68 -13.89
CA VAL A 31 -9.69 -8.37 -14.45
C VAL A 31 -9.34 -8.47 -15.93
N TYR A 32 -10.07 -7.75 -16.75
CA TYR A 32 -9.82 -7.57 -18.18
C TYR A 32 -9.70 -6.09 -18.51
N ALA A 33 -8.86 -5.77 -19.48
CA ALA A 33 -8.80 -4.44 -20.10
C ALA A 33 -9.60 -4.41 -21.40
N GLY A 34 -10.08 -3.26 -21.81
CA GLY A 34 -10.58 -3.04 -23.16
C GLY A 34 -9.45 -3.17 -24.20
N ASN A 35 -8.29 -2.59 -23.85
CA ASN A 35 -7.04 -2.73 -24.56
C ASN A 35 -5.89 -2.83 -23.55
N ARG A 36 -5.27 -4.00 -23.40
CA ARG A 36 -4.19 -4.24 -22.44
C ARG A 36 -2.93 -3.42 -22.74
N ASP A 37 -2.62 -3.22 -24.02
CA ASP A 37 -1.42 -2.49 -24.44
C ASP A 37 -1.52 -0.97 -24.14
N ALA A 38 -2.74 -0.48 -23.90
CA ALA A 38 -2.99 0.91 -23.51
C ALA A 38 -2.97 1.13 -22.00
N LEU A 39 -2.84 0.07 -21.19
CA LEU A 39 -2.77 0.22 -19.75
C LEU A 39 -1.46 0.89 -19.30
N PRO A 40 -1.47 1.64 -18.19
CA PRO A 40 -0.24 2.10 -17.56
C PRO A 40 0.70 0.92 -17.28
N ARG A 41 1.99 1.14 -17.47
CA ARG A 41 3.02 0.10 -17.23
C ARG A 41 3.01 -0.41 -15.79
N GLU A 42 2.72 0.46 -14.84
CA GLU A 42 2.74 0.18 -13.41
C GLU A 42 1.46 0.71 -12.77
N TRP A 43 0.89 -0.10 -11.92
CA TRP A 43 -0.21 0.29 -11.05
C TRP A 43 0.29 0.39 -9.63
N SER A 44 -0.24 1.34 -8.88
CA SER A 44 0.14 1.55 -7.48
C SER A 44 -1.07 1.77 -6.60
N LEU A 45 -0.97 1.27 -5.37
CA LEU A 45 -1.88 1.60 -4.28
C LEU A 45 -1.12 2.31 -3.18
N LYS A 46 -1.74 3.30 -2.55
CA LYS A 46 -1.19 3.94 -1.37
C LYS A 46 -1.08 2.94 -0.22
N LYS A 47 0.07 2.93 0.47
CA LYS A 47 0.25 2.06 1.65
C LYS A 47 -0.70 2.50 2.76
N GLU A 48 -1.52 1.57 3.24
CA GLU A 48 -2.39 1.83 4.37
C GLU A 48 -1.58 2.21 5.62
N GLY A 49 -2.09 3.16 6.38
CA GLY A 49 -1.47 3.61 7.62
C GLY A 49 -0.31 4.59 7.45
N THR A 50 0.00 5.05 6.24
CA THR A 50 1.08 6.02 5.97
C THR A 50 0.79 7.38 6.60
N GLU A 51 -0.40 7.94 6.41
CA GLU A 51 -0.77 9.28 6.90
C GLU A 51 -0.59 9.45 8.43
N PRO A 52 -1.07 8.52 9.28
CA PRO A 52 -0.83 8.64 10.73
C PRO A 52 0.66 8.61 11.10
N VAL A 53 1.48 7.84 10.36
CA VAL A 53 2.93 7.79 10.60
C VAL A 53 3.57 9.12 10.23
N LEU A 54 3.24 9.69 9.06
CA LEU A 54 3.76 10.99 8.62
C LEU A 54 3.36 12.12 9.58
N ALA A 55 2.11 12.15 10.04
CA ALA A 55 1.63 13.11 11.02
C ALA A 55 2.39 13.00 12.36
N GLU A 56 2.60 11.78 12.85
CA GLU A 56 3.37 11.55 14.07
C GLU A 56 4.82 11.97 13.92
N VAL A 57 5.46 11.69 12.79
CA VAL A 57 6.84 12.12 12.50
C VAL A 57 6.95 13.64 12.53
N GLU A 58 6.04 14.37 11.91
CA GLU A 58 6.04 15.84 11.93
C GLU A 58 5.80 16.39 13.35
N ARG A 59 4.94 15.73 14.14
CA ARG A 59 4.77 16.06 15.57
C ARG A 59 6.06 15.90 16.36
N LEU A 60 6.76 14.78 16.15
CA LEU A 60 8.02 14.46 16.85
C LEU A 60 9.16 15.38 16.42
N LYS A 61 9.27 15.71 15.13
CA LYS A 61 10.25 16.70 14.62
C LYS A 61 10.05 18.07 15.28
N LYS A 62 8.80 18.52 15.41
CA LYS A 62 8.48 19.79 16.10
C LYS A 62 8.79 19.73 17.60
N LYS A 63 8.55 18.58 18.24
CA LYS A 63 8.77 18.40 19.69
C LYS A 63 10.25 18.35 20.06
N HIS A 64 11.07 17.71 19.25
CA HIS A 64 12.47 17.42 19.56
C HIS A 64 13.48 18.22 18.73
N GLU A 65 12.97 19.04 17.80
CA GLU A 65 13.80 19.85 16.88
C GLU A 65 14.86 19.00 16.16
N SER A 66 16.14 19.14 16.55
CA SER A 66 17.26 18.42 15.93
C SER A 66 17.66 17.13 16.66
N ASP A 67 17.00 16.77 17.77
CA ASP A 67 17.25 15.49 18.47
C ASP A 67 16.47 14.35 17.83
N TYR A 68 16.94 13.93 16.66
CA TYR A 68 16.32 12.85 15.88
C TYR A 68 16.48 11.48 16.53
N ASP A 69 17.44 11.26 17.40
CA ASP A 69 17.61 10.02 18.15
C ASP A 69 16.47 9.81 19.15
N THR A 70 16.13 10.85 19.90
CA THR A 70 14.96 10.81 20.79
C THR A 70 13.66 10.70 20.02
N ALA A 71 13.50 11.43 18.90
CA ALA A 71 12.36 11.32 18.02
C ALA A 71 12.19 9.88 17.48
N SER A 72 13.27 9.23 17.07
CA SER A 72 13.26 7.84 16.60
C SER A 72 12.85 6.84 17.69
N LYS A 73 13.33 7.03 18.92
CA LYS A 73 12.94 6.19 20.07
C LYS A 73 11.45 6.33 20.38
N GLU A 74 10.92 7.56 20.38
CA GLU A 74 9.50 7.83 20.59
C GLU A 74 8.63 7.27 19.45
N LEU A 75 9.04 7.42 18.18
CA LEU A 75 8.36 6.82 17.05
C LEU A 75 8.29 5.28 17.17
N GLY A 76 9.39 4.65 17.61
CA GLY A 76 9.41 3.23 17.91
C GLY A 76 8.46 2.82 19.04
N ALA A 77 8.27 3.67 20.05
CA ALA A 77 7.27 3.45 21.11
C ALA A 77 5.84 3.62 20.59
N TRP A 78 5.60 4.64 19.77
CA TRP A 78 4.32 4.89 19.13
C TRP A 78 3.88 3.69 18.26
N PHE A 79 4.76 3.12 17.43
CA PHE A 79 4.47 1.92 16.67
C PHE A 79 4.05 0.74 17.56
N ARG A 80 4.66 0.57 18.73
CA ARG A 80 4.27 -0.50 19.66
C ARG A 80 2.84 -0.32 20.19
N ALA A 81 2.39 0.92 20.34
CA ALA A 81 1.01 1.22 20.71
C ALA A 81 0.02 0.99 19.55
N MET A 82 0.49 1.04 18.30
CA MET A 82 -0.32 0.89 17.08
C MET A 82 -0.44 -0.55 16.56
N LYS A 83 -0.15 -1.58 17.36
CA LYS A 83 -0.11 -3.00 16.93
C LYS A 83 -1.37 -3.50 16.20
N ALA A 84 -2.54 -2.94 16.52
CA ALA A 84 -3.82 -3.33 15.92
C ALA A 84 -4.21 -2.46 14.69
N THR A 85 -3.32 -1.63 14.19
CA THR A 85 -3.60 -0.71 13.07
C THR A 85 -2.72 -1.00 11.85
N PRO A 86 -3.13 -0.59 10.65
CA PRO A 86 -2.30 -0.69 9.44
C PRO A 86 -0.94 0.00 9.58
N SER A 87 -0.85 1.09 10.34
CA SER A 87 0.41 1.81 10.58
C SER A 87 1.50 0.93 11.19
N PHE A 88 1.14 -0.11 11.95
CA PHE A 88 2.12 -1.05 12.52
C PHE A 88 2.90 -1.83 11.45
N MET A 89 2.34 -2.03 10.28
CA MET A 89 3.02 -2.68 9.15
C MET A 89 4.20 -1.85 8.65
N LEU A 90 4.17 -0.54 8.89
CA LEU A 90 5.21 0.42 8.53
C LEU A 90 6.29 0.59 9.62
N ARG A 91 6.29 -0.19 10.69
CA ARG A 91 7.21 -0.08 11.85
C ARG A 91 8.70 -0.20 11.51
N ARG A 92 9.06 -0.65 10.31
CA ARG A 92 10.46 -0.62 9.83
C ARG A 92 10.95 0.81 9.60
N PHE A 93 10.05 1.76 9.28
CA PHE A 93 10.34 3.19 9.11
C PHE A 93 10.40 3.91 10.46
N ARG A 94 11.20 3.38 11.38
CA ARG A 94 11.27 3.82 12.78
C ARG A 94 12.32 4.86 13.09
N TYR A 95 13.18 5.16 12.14
CA TYR A 95 14.21 6.17 12.27
C TYR A 95 13.70 7.49 11.70
N VAL A 96 14.12 8.59 12.31
CA VAL A 96 13.74 9.95 11.90
C VAL A 96 15.00 10.77 11.66
N ASP A 97 14.99 11.58 10.62
CA ASP A 97 15.95 12.67 10.41
C ASP A 97 15.24 13.92 9.88
N SER A 98 16.00 14.92 9.40
CA SER A 98 15.43 16.17 8.88
C SER A 98 14.45 15.95 7.72
N ARG A 99 14.63 14.90 6.91
CA ARG A 99 13.78 14.57 5.77
C ARG A 99 12.49 13.83 6.16
N GLY A 100 12.51 13.08 7.27
CA GLY A 100 11.35 12.33 7.73
C GLY A 100 11.67 10.94 8.26
N ALA A 101 10.63 10.08 8.28
CA ALA A 101 10.80 8.70 8.71
C ALA A 101 11.50 7.86 7.63
N TYR A 102 12.48 7.07 8.05
CA TYR A 102 13.18 6.15 7.17
C TYR A 102 13.40 4.76 7.80
N LYS A 103 13.66 3.80 6.95
CA LYS A 103 14.18 2.47 7.30
C LYS A 103 15.56 2.29 6.71
N GLU A 104 16.33 1.42 7.32
CA GLU A 104 17.62 0.97 6.80
C GLU A 104 17.44 -0.35 6.06
N ASP A 105 17.76 -0.34 4.78
CA ASP A 105 17.66 -1.51 3.90
C ASP A 105 19.07 -1.99 3.49
N ASP A 106 19.18 -3.31 3.32
CA ASP A 106 20.39 -3.94 2.78
C ASP A 106 20.66 -3.42 1.35
N PRO A 107 21.83 -2.84 1.09
CA PRO A 107 22.20 -2.31 -0.23
C PRO A 107 22.48 -3.39 -1.28
N THR A 108 22.42 -4.68 -0.92
CA THR A 108 22.77 -5.79 -1.77
C THR A 108 21.55 -6.59 -2.21
N ALA A 109 21.62 -7.25 -3.37
CA ALA A 109 20.57 -8.10 -3.90
C ALA A 109 21.16 -9.38 -4.54
N PRO A 110 20.40 -10.50 -4.60
CA PRO A 110 20.77 -11.62 -5.47
C PRO A 110 20.87 -11.15 -6.92
N GLY A 111 21.97 -11.53 -7.62
CA GLY A 111 22.19 -11.10 -9.00
C GLY A 111 22.62 -9.63 -9.20
N GLY A 112 22.83 -8.89 -8.12
CA GLY A 112 23.35 -7.51 -8.18
C GLY A 112 24.78 -7.42 -8.74
N ARG A 113 25.26 -6.19 -8.91
CA ARG A 113 26.57 -5.91 -9.49
C ARG A 113 27.70 -6.35 -8.58
N LYS A 114 28.76 -6.96 -9.13
CA LYS A 114 29.95 -7.41 -8.38
C LYS A 114 31.12 -6.52 -8.73
N PHE A 115 31.53 -5.70 -7.79
CA PHE A 115 32.71 -4.84 -7.89
C PHE A 115 33.16 -4.48 -6.46
N ASP A 116 34.39 -3.99 -6.33
CA ASP A 116 34.92 -3.49 -5.08
C ASP A 116 34.38 -2.08 -4.81
N LEU A 117 33.47 -2.00 -3.84
CA LEU A 117 32.89 -0.74 -3.40
C LEU A 117 33.87 -0.02 -2.48
N ILE A 118 34.25 1.20 -2.82
CA ILE A 118 35.27 1.95 -2.08
C ILE A 118 34.62 2.87 -1.04
N HIS A 119 35.05 2.79 0.20
CA HIS A 119 34.61 3.71 1.26
C HIS A 119 35.14 5.12 0.97
N PRO A 120 34.27 6.15 0.98
CA PRO A 120 34.63 7.50 0.49
C PRO A 120 35.67 8.23 1.34
N GLU A 121 35.74 7.90 2.66
CA GLU A 121 36.67 8.55 3.58
C GLU A 121 37.98 7.78 3.78
N SER A 122 37.88 6.45 4.00
CA SER A 122 39.07 5.63 4.29
C SER A 122 39.76 5.11 3.03
N GLY A 123 39.05 5.03 1.90
CA GLY A 123 39.57 4.39 0.68
C GLY A 123 39.57 2.87 0.72
N ASP A 124 39.08 2.25 1.78
CA ASP A 124 39.04 0.81 1.94
C ASP A 124 37.92 0.17 1.15
N VAL A 125 38.09 -1.10 0.83
CA VAL A 125 37.03 -1.88 0.16
C VAL A 125 35.96 -2.29 1.20
N ILE A 126 34.70 -1.92 0.92
CA ILE A 126 33.56 -2.41 1.69
C ILE A 126 33.23 -3.83 1.18
N PRO A 127 33.31 -4.87 2.03
CA PRO A 127 33.18 -6.25 1.60
C PRO A 127 31.75 -6.59 1.16
N LEU A 128 31.64 -7.21 -0.01
CA LEU A 128 30.38 -7.72 -0.51
C LEU A 128 30.01 -9.03 0.18
N ARG A 129 28.75 -9.20 0.60
CA ARG A 129 28.24 -10.45 1.17
C ARG A 129 28.28 -11.59 0.13
N LYS A 130 28.60 -12.79 0.61
CA LYS A 130 28.64 -13.99 -0.25
C LYS A 130 27.32 -14.19 -1.00
N ASN A 131 27.41 -14.52 -2.28
CA ASN A 131 26.28 -14.76 -3.19
C ASN A 131 25.33 -13.54 -3.41
N ARG A 132 25.79 -12.33 -3.15
CA ARG A 132 25.05 -11.10 -3.41
C ARG A 132 25.86 -10.19 -4.33
N GLY A 133 25.22 -9.13 -4.82
CA GLY A 133 25.83 -8.04 -5.53
C GLY A 133 25.24 -6.71 -5.07
N TRP A 134 25.89 -5.60 -5.38
CA TRP A 134 25.39 -4.27 -5.05
C TRP A 134 24.17 -3.91 -5.90
N GLY A 135 23.20 -3.24 -5.30
CA GLY A 135 22.01 -2.73 -5.98
C GLY A 135 22.26 -1.44 -6.77
N PHE A 136 23.47 -0.89 -6.71
CA PHE A 136 23.91 0.36 -7.32
C PHE A 136 25.34 0.21 -7.87
N ASP A 137 25.85 1.19 -8.62
CA ASP A 137 27.25 1.33 -8.99
C ASP A 137 27.99 2.32 -8.06
N GLN A 138 29.30 2.52 -8.30
CA GLN A 138 30.12 3.44 -7.48
C GLN A 138 29.63 4.88 -7.56
N ASP A 139 29.21 5.35 -8.72
CA ASP A 139 28.74 6.73 -8.88
C ASP A 139 27.43 6.98 -8.14
N GLU A 140 26.49 6.03 -8.22
CA GLU A 140 25.26 6.10 -7.47
C GLU A 140 25.52 6.00 -5.95
N PHE A 141 26.46 5.15 -5.52
CA PHE A 141 26.87 5.08 -4.12
C PHE A 141 27.42 6.43 -3.64
N ASN A 142 28.33 7.05 -4.39
CA ASN A 142 28.90 8.36 -4.04
C ASN A 142 27.80 9.41 -3.90
N ARG A 143 26.85 9.44 -4.84
CA ARG A 143 25.68 10.33 -4.76
C ARG A 143 24.84 10.07 -3.47
N LEU A 144 24.59 8.80 -3.14
CA LEU A 144 23.83 8.44 -1.93
C LEU A 144 24.58 8.85 -0.65
N VAL A 145 25.92 8.83 -0.66
CA VAL A 145 26.75 9.34 0.45
C VAL A 145 26.61 10.85 0.58
N GLU A 146 26.77 11.60 -0.52
CA GLU A 146 26.60 13.06 -0.56
C GLU A 146 25.20 13.48 -0.08
N GLU A 147 24.17 12.73 -0.48
CA GLU A 147 22.79 12.91 -0.04
C GLU A 147 22.55 12.45 1.40
N LYS A 148 23.53 11.94 2.12
CA LYS A 148 23.41 11.37 3.47
C LYS A 148 22.39 10.24 3.58
N ARG A 149 22.31 9.44 2.52
CA ARG A 149 21.40 8.26 2.43
C ARG A 149 22.09 6.94 2.77
N ILE A 150 23.38 6.96 3.03
CA ILE A 150 24.12 5.80 3.52
C ILE A 150 24.31 5.92 5.02
N SER A 151 23.95 4.86 5.74
CA SER A 151 24.32 4.68 7.15
C SER A 151 25.53 3.76 7.20
N PHE A 152 26.66 4.26 7.68
CA PHE A 152 27.83 3.45 7.98
C PHE A 152 27.62 2.85 9.38
N ILE A 153 27.25 1.57 9.43
CA ILE A 153 27.02 0.85 10.70
C ILE A 153 28.35 0.49 11.34
N THR A 154 29.31 0.10 10.50
CA THR A 154 30.74 -0.10 10.83
C THR A 154 31.54 0.33 9.61
N GLU A 155 32.88 0.33 9.73
CA GLU A 155 33.79 0.60 8.57
C GLU A 155 33.56 -0.35 7.39
N THR A 156 33.01 -1.55 7.64
CA THR A 156 32.80 -2.58 6.61
C THR A 156 31.31 -2.90 6.38
N SER A 157 30.39 -2.18 6.97
CA SER A 157 28.95 -2.46 6.87
C SER A 157 28.15 -1.20 6.66
N ILE A 158 27.42 -1.18 5.56
CA ILE A 158 26.57 -0.06 5.16
C ILE A 158 25.11 -0.48 5.01
N MET A 159 24.21 0.47 5.19
CA MET A 159 22.79 0.35 4.93
C MET A 159 22.32 1.58 4.14
N VAL A 160 21.25 1.41 3.33
CA VAL A 160 20.65 2.52 2.59
C VAL A 160 19.40 3.00 3.30
N ARG A 161 19.29 4.31 3.52
CA ARG A 161 18.09 4.95 4.07
C ARG A 161 17.03 5.05 2.98
N ARG A 162 15.88 4.43 3.22
CA ARG A 162 14.68 4.52 2.38
C ARG A 162 13.61 5.28 3.15
N TYR A 163 13.18 6.42 2.62
CA TYR A 163 12.19 7.26 3.29
C TYR A 163 10.77 6.81 3.00
N LEU A 164 9.89 6.94 4.01
CA LEU A 164 8.51 6.51 3.88
C LEU A 164 7.77 7.31 2.80
N HIS A 165 7.94 8.63 2.78
CA HIS A 165 7.28 9.53 1.82
C HIS A 165 7.72 9.31 0.35
N GLU A 166 8.85 8.64 0.13
CA GLU A 166 9.33 8.27 -1.23
C GLU A 166 8.89 6.85 -1.64
N THR A 167 8.37 6.08 -0.70
CA THR A 167 7.96 4.68 -0.89
C THR A 167 6.60 4.43 -0.26
N ASP A 168 5.69 5.39 -0.37
CA ASP A 168 4.35 5.35 0.24
C ASP A 168 3.35 4.52 -0.57
N SER A 169 3.74 4.04 -1.74
CA SER A 169 2.93 3.18 -2.59
C SER A 169 3.48 1.75 -2.71
N ILE A 170 2.61 0.84 -3.12
CA ILE A 170 2.92 -0.56 -3.43
C ILE A 170 2.24 -0.98 -4.73
N THR A 171 2.82 -1.95 -5.44
CA THR A 171 2.10 -2.67 -6.48
C THR A 171 0.88 -3.37 -5.86
N PRO A 172 -0.32 -3.27 -6.46
CA PRO A 172 -1.52 -3.93 -5.95
C PRO A 172 -1.30 -5.43 -5.75
N PRO A 173 -1.62 -5.99 -4.58
CA PRO A 173 -1.53 -7.42 -4.37
C PRO A 173 -2.65 -8.16 -5.10
N SER A 174 -2.41 -9.40 -5.49
CA SER A 174 -3.46 -10.25 -6.08
C SER A 174 -4.38 -10.90 -5.05
N VAL A 175 -4.08 -10.80 -3.76
CA VAL A 175 -4.88 -11.36 -2.68
C VAL A 175 -5.25 -10.27 -1.68
N TYR A 176 -6.55 -10.14 -1.41
CA TYR A 176 -7.12 -9.20 -0.45
C TYR A 176 -7.78 -9.98 0.68
N TYR A 177 -7.43 -9.68 1.91
CA TYR A 177 -8.13 -10.17 3.10
C TYR A 177 -9.02 -9.07 3.67
N GLN A 178 -10.33 -9.24 3.60
CA GLN A 178 -11.30 -8.31 4.16
C GLN A 178 -12.57 -9.06 4.58
N PRO A 179 -12.80 -9.24 5.90
CA PRO A 179 -13.99 -9.96 6.41
C PRO A 179 -15.29 -9.32 5.95
N ALA A 180 -16.17 -10.10 5.30
CA ALA A 180 -17.45 -9.62 4.78
C ALA A 180 -18.42 -9.11 5.88
N ARG A 181 -18.34 -9.64 7.10
CA ARG A 181 -19.17 -9.22 8.23
C ARG A 181 -19.03 -7.72 8.55
N SER A 182 -17.85 -7.16 8.40
CA SER A 182 -17.61 -5.73 8.65
C SER A 182 -18.38 -4.81 7.69
N ALA A 183 -18.61 -5.24 6.45
CA ALA A 183 -19.41 -4.48 5.46
C ALA A 183 -20.87 -4.38 5.89
N SER A 184 -21.48 -5.50 6.33
CA SER A 184 -22.88 -5.51 6.82
C SER A 184 -23.06 -4.62 8.05
N GLU A 185 -22.11 -4.63 8.99
CA GLU A 185 -22.16 -3.79 10.19
C GLU A 185 -22.05 -2.30 9.82
N ARG A 186 -21.15 -1.93 8.90
CA ARG A 186 -21.01 -0.54 8.44
C ARG A 186 -22.24 -0.05 7.69
N LEU A 187 -22.79 -0.87 6.76
CA LEU A 187 -24.00 -0.53 6.03
C LEU A 187 -25.18 -0.37 6.98
N SER A 188 -25.37 -1.29 7.90
CA SER A 188 -26.47 -1.24 8.90
C SER A 188 -26.38 0.01 9.77
N LYS A 189 -25.18 0.41 10.16
CA LYS A 189 -24.96 1.66 10.91
C LYS A 189 -25.28 2.90 10.05
N LEU A 190 -24.88 2.89 8.79
CA LEU A 190 -25.12 4.01 7.86
C LEU A 190 -26.62 4.21 7.61
N MET A 191 -27.37 3.12 7.45
CA MET A 191 -28.78 3.12 7.08
C MET A 191 -29.73 3.07 8.29
N ASN A 192 -29.22 3.05 9.52
CA ASN A 192 -29.97 2.84 10.75
C ASN A 192 -30.82 1.56 10.77
N GLY A 193 -30.34 0.49 10.14
CA GLY A 193 -31.02 -0.79 10.09
C GLY A 193 -30.41 -1.75 9.11
N ASN A 194 -30.82 -3.02 9.18
CA ASN A 194 -30.37 -4.05 8.25
C ASN A 194 -31.24 -3.98 6.97
N VAL A 195 -30.76 -3.23 5.97
CA VAL A 195 -31.48 -2.97 4.71
C VAL A 195 -31.06 -3.87 3.56
N PHE A 196 -29.96 -4.62 3.73
CA PHE A 196 -29.45 -5.54 2.71
C PHE A 196 -28.64 -6.67 3.37
N GLU A 197 -28.91 -7.92 2.97
CA GLU A 197 -28.45 -9.09 3.71
C GLU A 197 -26.95 -9.38 3.55
N PHE A 198 -26.41 -9.26 2.34
CA PHE A 198 -25.00 -9.58 2.05
C PHE A 198 -24.35 -8.48 1.20
N PRO A 199 -24.11 -7.27 1.73
CA PRO A 199 -23.47 -6.22 0.96
C PRO A 199 -22.00 -6.61 0.67
N LYS A 200 -21.52 -6.26 -0.50
CA LYS A 200 -20.07 -6.30 -0.79
C LYS A 200 -19.35 -5.25 0.04
N ASP A 201 -18.07 -5.45 0.28
CA ASP A 201 -17.26 -4.53 1.06
C ASP A 201 -16.84 -3.31 0.23
N GLU A 202 -17.30 -2.13 0.61
CA GLU A 202 -17.00 -0.88 -0.09
C GLU A 202 -15.50 -0.54 -0.06
N THR A 203 -14.76 -1.03 0.94
CA THR A 203 -13.33 -0.78 1.02
C THR A 203 -12.53 -1.58 -0.01
N VAL A 204 -13.01 -2.79 -0.34
CA VAL A 204 -12.42 -3.62 -1.41
C VAL A 204 -12.75 -3.04 -2.78
N ILE A 205 -14.01 -2.64 -3.01
CA ILE A 205 -14.41 -1.99 -4.26
C ILE A 205 -13.64 -0.67 -4.44
N ASN A 206 -13.43 0.10 -3.37
CA ASN A 206 -12.63 1.32 -3.42
C ASN A 206 -11.19 1.05 -3.90
N LYS A 207 -10.55 -0.03 -3.42
CA LYS A 207 -9.21 -0.42 -3.90
C LYS A 207 -9.20 -0.76 -5.40
N TYR A 208 -10.24 -1.40 -5.90
CA TYR A 208 -10.35 -1.69 -7.34
C TYR A 208 -10.52 -0.40 -8.15
N ASN A 209 -11.33 0.54 -7.67
CA ASN A 209 -11.48 1.85 -8.29
C ASN A 209 -10.16 2.63 -8.27
N GLU A 210 -9.42 2.63 -7.16
CA GLU A 210 -8.11 3.30 -7.04
C GLU A 210 -7.09 2.78 -8.06
N ILE A 211 -7.13 1.47 -8.35
CA ILE A 211 -6.24 0.87 -9.35
C ILE A 211 -6.69 1.21 -10.79
N ALA A 212 -8.00 1.19 -11.04
CA ALA A 212 -8.56 1.20 -12.38
C ALA A 212 -8.93 2.59 -12.90
N THR A 213 -8.94 3.62 -12.03
CA THR A 213 -9.40 4.97 -12.35
C THR A 213 -8.38 6.04 -11.95
N ASP A 214 -8.37 7.15 -12.69
CA ASP A 214 -7.57 8.33 -12.36
C ASP A 214 -8.47 9.42 -11.77
N ALA A 215 -8.05 10.08 -10.69
CA ALA A 215 -8.74 11.24 -10.12
C ALA A 215 -8.79 12.43 -11.08
N ALA A 216 -7.81 12.56 -11.97
CA ALA A 216 -7.74 13.61 -12.98
C ALA A 216 -8.65 13.37 -14.19
N ASP A 217 -9.18 12.16 -14.37
CA ASP A 217 -10.09 11.82 -15.46
C ASP A 217 -11.54 12.21 -15.09
N ALA A 218 -11.95 13.39 -15.51
CA ALA A 218 -13.31 13.92 -15.28
C ALA A 218 -14.41 13.17 -16.07
N GLU A 219 -14.04 12.38 -17.07
CA GLU A 219 -14.98 11.58 -17.88
C GLU A 219 -15.08 10.12 -17.40
N CYS A 220 -14.36 9.77 -16.33
CA CYS A 220 -14.38 8.42 -15.77
C CYS A 220 -15.77 8.02 -15.28
N ILE A 221 -16.31 6.93 -15.82
CA ILE A 221 -17.61 6.35 -15.44
C ILE A 221 -17.39 4.93 -14.91
N VAL A 222 -17.85 4.66 -13.70
CA VAL A 222 -17.88 3.32 -13.09
C VAL A 222 -19.27 2.73 -13.27
N LEU A 223 -19.38 1.63 -14.00
CA LEU A 223 -20.65 0.97 -14.31
C LEU A 223 -20.78 -0.35 -13.53
N ASP A 224 -21.91 -0.54 -12.85
CA ASP A 224 -22.25 -1.77 -12.14
C ASP A 224 -23.63 -2.27 -12.59
N PHE A 225 -23.66 -3.44 -13.23
CA PHE A 225 -24.88 -4.07 -13.75
C PHE A 225 -25.67 -4.83 -12.69
N PHE A 226 -25.13 -5.03 -11.48
CA PHE A 226 -25.76 -5.79 -10.41
C PHE A 226 -25.59 -5.05 -9.08
N ALA A 227 -26.09 -3.84 -9.03
CA ALA A 227 -25.81 -2.85 -8.00
C ALA A 227 -26.05 -3.32 -6.55
N GLY A 228 -26.96 -4.26 -6.33
CA GLY A 228 -27.26 -4.81 -5.01
C GLY A 228 -27.53 -3.73 -3.97
N SER A 229 -26.66 -3.62 -2.96
CA SER A 229 -26.72 -2.59 -1.92
C SER A 229 -26.20 -1.21 -2.35
N GLY A 230 -25.78 -1.02 -3.61
CA GLY A 230 -25.16 0.22 -4.07
C GLY A 230 -23.70 0.42 -3.63
N THR A 231 -23.02 -0.66 -3.28
CA THR A 231 -21.63 -0.62 -2.77
C THR A 231 -20.68 0.10 -3.72
N THR A 232 -20.82 -0.10 -5.03
CA THR A 232 -20.00 0.56 -6.04
C THR A 232 -20.16 2.09 -6.01
N ALA A 233 -21.40 2.59 -5.92
CA ALA A 233 -21.64 4.02 -5.78
C ALA A 233 -21.02 4.58 -4.50
N HIS A 234 -21.19 3.89 -3.36
CA HIS A 234 -20.59 4.28 -2.09
C HIS A 234 -19.06 4.38 -2.21
N ALA A 235 -18.41 3.37 -2.82
CA ALA A 235 -16.98 3.37 -3.04
C ALA A 235 -16.51 4.55 -3.92
N VAL A 236 -17.21 4.84 -5.02
CA VAL A 236 -16.89 5.97 -5.92
C VAL A 236 -17.04 7.32 -5.21
N MET A 237 -18.16 7.54 -4.49
CA MET A 237 -18.38 8.78 -3.75
C MET A 237 -17.31 8.99 -2.66
N ARG A 238 -16.97 7.92 -1.95
CA ARG A 238 -15.91 7.94 -0.94
C ARG A 238 -14.57 8.29 -1.55
N GLN A 239 -14.19 7.65 -2.64
CA GLN A 239 -12.92 7.89 -3.31
C GLN A 239 -12.82 9.34 -3.83
N ASN A 240 -13.87 9.86 -4.45
CA ASN A 240 -13.92 11.27 -4.87
C ASN A 240 -13.72 12.23 -3.70
N ALA A 241 -14.29 11.91 -2.52
CA ALA A 241 -14.10 12.72 -1.32
C ALA A 241 -12.66 12.66 -0.76
N GLU A 242 -11.98 11.52 -0.94
CA GLU A 242 -10.61 11.28 -0.45
C GLU A 242 -9.55 11.92 -1.36
N ASP A 243 -9.72 11.86 -2.68
CA ASP A 243 -8.72 12.31 -3.67
C ASP A 243 -9.11 13.54 -4.50
N GLY A 244 -10.31 14.10 -4.27
CA GLY A 244 -10.84 15.27 -5.00
C GLY A 244 -11.27 14.96 -6.43
N GLY A 245 -11.39 13.69 -6.80
CA GLY A 245 -11.85 13.24 -8.13
C GLY A 245 -13.32 13.54 -8.38
N THR A 246 -13.71 13.43 -9.66
CA THR A 246 -15.09 13.68 -10.13
C THR A 246 -15.69 12.50 -10.89
N ARG A 247 -15.23 11.27 -10.55
CA ARG A 247 -15.74 10.04 -11.17
C ARG A 247 -17.25 9.97 -11.06
N GLN A 248 -17.89 9.52 -12.12
CA GLN A 248 -19.33 9.26 -12.18
C GLN A 248 -19.57 7.76 -11.99
N PHE A 249 -20.82 7.39 -11.65
CA PHE A 249 -21.22 5.99 -11.62
C PHE A 249 -22.60 5.79 -12.22
N ILE A 250 -22.82 4.61 -12.79
CA ILE A 250 -24.11 4.14 -13.28
C ILE A 250 -24.39 2.80 -12.61
N LEU A 251 -25.52 2.70 -11.91
CA LEU A 251 -25.96 1.48 -11.25
C LEU A 251 -27.20 0.94 -11.95
N VAL A 252 -27.17 -0.36 -12.25
CA VAL A 252 -28.31 -1.07 -12.81
C VAL A 252 -28.73 -2.18 -11.84
N GLN A 253 -29.99 -2.23 -11.46
CA GLN A 253 -30.56 -3.24 -10.56
C GLN A 253 -31.93 -3.71 -11.09
N ILE A 254 -32.15 -5.01 -11.06
CA ILE A 254 -33.48 -5.57 -11.31
C ILE A 254 -34.37 -5.18 -10.14
N PRO A 255 -35.55 -4.58 -10.38
CA PRO A 255 -36.47 -4.23 -9.31
C PRO A 255 -36.82 -5.46 -8.46
N GLN A 256 -36.78 -5.28 -7.15
CA GLN A 256 -37.22 -6.27 -6.17
C GLN A 256 -38.42 -5.68 -5.39
N PRO A 257 -39.42 -6.49 -4.99
CA PRO A 257 -40.44 -6.03 -4.07
C PRO A 257 -39.79 -5.51 -2.78
N ILE A 258 -40.27 -4.39 -2.30
CA ILE A 258 -39.87 -3.84 -1.00
C ILE A 258 -40.97 -4.29 -0.03
N ASP A 259 -40.66 -5.20 0.87
CA ASP A 259 -41.58 -5.65 1.93
C ASP A 259 -41.69 -4.60 3.04
#